data_7fe0f1f8de6a11638f0f1f77de623de4
#
_entry.id   7fe0f1f8de6a11638f0f1f77de623de4
#
_cell.length_a   1.000
_cell.length_b   1.000
_cell.length_c   1.000
_cell.angle_alpha   90.00
_cell.angle_beta   90.00
_cell.angle_gamma   90.00
#
_symmetry.space_group_name_H-M   'P 1'
#
loop_
_entity.id
_entity.type
_entity.pdbx_description
1 polymer ?
#
loop_
_entity_poly.entity_id
_entity_poly.type
_entity_poly.pdbx_seq_one_letter_code
_entity_poly.pdbx_strand_id
1 'polypeptide(L)'
;MEAALRDWLFGCNPWGTSMIVGLPSWGDYPEFPHSSYVVGGIGNTPGGLVDGPVYGAIFNGLVGVKITEPDLYAPFQSDLVVYHDDVSDYSTNEPTMDGTASLTYYLSAMQKDGMELSKHNTSRNIEVAGQIV
;
A
#
# COMPACT_ATOMS: atom_id res chain seq x y z
N MET A 1 5.22 0.38 16.02
CA MET A 1 4.16 -0.39 15.35
C MET A 1 3.65 0.33 14.12
N GLU A 2 3.23 1.59 14.20
CA GLU A 2 2.70 2.37 13.07
C GLU A 2 3.66 2.49 11.89
N ALA A 3 4.93 2.81 12.13
CA ALA A 3 5.93 2.87 11.05
C ALA A 3 6.08 1.54 10.30
N ALA A 4 6.02 0.40 11.00
CA ALA A 4 6.10 -0.91 10.37
C ALA A 4 4.88 -1.21 9.50
N LEU A 5 3.68 -0.74 9.88
CA LEU A 5 2.48 -0.87 9.04
C LEU A 5 2.59 0.00 7.78
N ARG A 6 3.07 1.24 7.92
CA ARG A 6 3.37 2.09 6.77
C ARG A 6 4.35 1.40 5.82
N ASP A 7 5.46 0.94 6.35
CA ASP A 7 6.51 0.32 5.55
C ASP A 7 5.99 -0.94 4.84
N TRP A 8 5.13 -1.71 5.51
CA TRP A 8 4.45 -2.86 4.92
C TRP A 8 3.56 -2.45 3.73
N LEU A 9 2.77 -1.39 3.86
CA LEU A 9 1.93 -0.87 2.79
C LEU A 9 2.73 -0.36 1.58
N PHE A 10 3.95 0.11 1.81
CA PHE A 10 4.84 0.60 0.74
C PHE A 10 5.85 -0.44 0.24
N GLY A 11 5.62 -1.73 0.50
CA GLY A 11 6.38 -2.81 -0.11
C GLY A 11 7.29 -3.61 0.82
N CYS A 12 7.42 -3.27 2.11
CA CYS A 12 8.10 -4.14 3.07
C CYS A 12 7.21 -5.31 3.51
N ASN A 13 6.72 -6.06 2.54
CA ASN A 13 5.81 -7.20 2.68
C ASN A 13 6.32 -8.40 1.87
N PRO A 14 5.72 -9.59 2.03
CA PRO A 14 6.19 -10.80 1.34
C PRO A 14 6.25 -10.71 -0.19
N TRP A 15 5.42 -9.89 -0.81
CA TRP A 15 5.38 -9.72 -2.27
C TRP A 15 6.34 -8.63 -2.78
N GLY A 16 6.92 -7.81 -1.88
CA GLY A 16 7.84 -6.75 -2.24
C GLY A 16 7.18 -5.59 -2.99
N THR A 17 5.86 -5.52 -3.05
CA THR A 17 5.09 -4.52 -3.77
C THR A 17 4.29 -3.62 -2.85
N SER A 18 4.12 -2.37 -3.24
CA SER A 18 3.19 -1.46 -2.56
C SER A 18 1.75 -1.95 -2.71
N MET A 19 0.90 -1.63 -1.73
CA MET A 19 -0.54 -1.82 -1.81
C MET A 19 -1.26 -0.54 -2.27
N ILE A 20 -0.52 0.44 -2.80
CA ILE A 20 -1.06 1.74 -3.20
C ILE A 20 -0.79 1.96 -4.68
N VAL A 21 -1.85 2.10 -5.46
CA VAL A 21 -1.77 2.29 -6.91
C VAL A 21 -0.89 3.50 -7.25
N GLY A 22 0.13 3.28 -8.08
CA GLY A 22 1.02 4.34 -8.56
C GLY A 22 2.02 4.90 -7.55
N LEU A 23 2.11 4.34 -6.34
CA LEU A 23 3.01 4.82 -5.29
C LEU A 23 3.76 3.68 -4.60
N PRO A 24 5.07 3.86 -4.30
CA PRO A 24 5.89 5.01 -4.73
C PRO A 24 6.25 4.92 -6.23
N SER A 25 6.38 6.03 -6.90
CA SER A 25 6.64 6.09 -8.35
C SER A 25 7.98 5.48 -8.81
N TRP A 26 8.87 5.18 -7.88
CA TRP A 26 10.18 4.54 -8.10
C TRP A 26 10.21 3.07 -7.66
N GLY A 27 9.11 2.55 -7.13
CA GLY A 27 8.98 1.18 -6.64
C GLY A 27 7.97 0.37 -7.43
N ASP A 28 7.70 -0.83 -6.95
CA ASP A 28 6.65 -1.69 -7.46
C ASP A 28 5.30 -1.35 -6.81
N TYR A 29 4.21 -1.38 -7.58
CA TYR A 29 2.87 -1.02 -7.15
C TYR A 29 1.82 -1.69 -8.05
N PRO A 30 0.53 -1.75 -7.66
CA PRO A 30 -0.52 -2.31 -8.49
C PRO A 30 -0.67 -1.54 -9.81
N GLU A 31 -0.45 -2.24 -10.93
CA GLU A 31 -0.58 -1.69 -12.29
C GLU A 31 -1.95 -2.00 -12.90
N PHE A 32 -2.59 -3.10 -12.46
CA PHE A 32 -3.85 -3.61 -12.98
C PHE A 32 -4.97 -3.65 -11.92
N PRO A 33 -5.24 -2.52 -11.22
CA PRO A 33 -6.26 -2.52 -10.18
C PRO A 33 -7.65 -2.84 -10.76
N HIS A 34 -8.46 -3.56 -9.99
CA HIS A 34 -9.80 -4.00 -10.43
C HIS A 34 -10.69 -2.82 -10.88
N SER A 35 -10.58 -1.65 -10.26
CA SER A 35 -11.29 -0.44 -10.66
C SER A 35 -11.05 0.02 -12.10
N SER A 36 -9.99 -0.46 -12.76
CA SER A 36 -9.70 -0.15 -14.16
C SER A 36 -10.84 -0.54 -15.10
N TYR A 37 -11.62 -1.56 -14.78
CA TYR A 37 -12.83 -1.91 -15.54
C TYR A 37 -13.89 -0.80 -15.51
N VAL A 38 -14.05 -0.15 -14.37
CA VAL A 38 -15.10 0.85 -14.16
C VAL A 38 -14.73 2.19 -14.76
N VAL A 39 -13.48 2.60 -14.63
CA VAL A 39 -13.01 3.91 -15.08
C VAL A 39 -12.42 3.92 -16.50
N GLY A 40 -12.42 2.76 -17.16
CA GLY A 40 -12.07 2.67 -18.60
C GLY A 40 -10.59 2.82 -18.92
N GLY A 41 -9.70 2.57 -17.97
CA GLY A 41 -8.26 2.62 -18.23
C GLY A 41 -7.43 2.03 -17.09
N ILE A 42 -6.41 1.30 -17.45
CA ILE A 42 -5.44 0.73 -16.49
C ILE A 42 -4.73 1.86 -15.76
N GLY A 43 -4.58 1.75 -14.45
CA GLY A 43 -3.84 2.69 -13.62
C GLY A 43 -4.56 4.01 -13.30
N ASN A 44 -5.84 4.13 -13.56
CA ASN A 44 -6.60 5.38 -13.38
C ASN A 44 -7.03 5.69 -11.94
N THR A 45 -6.46 5.01 -10.93
CA THR A 45 -6.77 5.24 -9.52
C THR A 45 -5.51 5.49 -8.67
N PRO A 46 -4.59 6.40 -9.10
CA PRO A 46 -3.36 6.64 -8.36
C PRO A 46 -3.67 7.13 -6.95
N GLY A 47 -2.97 6.54 -5.97
CA GLY A 47 -3.20 6.78 -4.55
C GLY A 47 -4.28 5.90 -3.93
N GLY A 48 -5.01 5.09 -4.72
CA GLY A 48 -5.96 4.12 -4.20
C GLY A 48 -5.28 3.01 -3.43
N LEU A 49 -5.75 2.70 -2.23
CA LEU A 49 -5.31 1.55 -1.45
C LEU A 49 -6.12 0.33 -1.89
N VAL A 50 -5.43 -0.70 -2.40
CA VAL A 50 -6.08 -1.98 -2.72
C VAL A 50 -6.37 -2.78 -1.46
N ASP A 51 -7.32 -3.71 -1.52
CA ASP A 51 -7.73 -4.55 -0.38
C ASP A 51 -6.56 -5.34 0.21
N GLY A 52 -5.60 -5.73 -0.64
CA GLY A 52 -4.43 -6.45 -0.21
C GLY A 52 -4.66 -7.96 -0.05
N PRO A 53 -3.70 -8.69 0.53
CA PRO A 53 -3.72 -10.15 0.52
C PRO A 53 -4.87 -10.74 1.33
N VAL A 54 -5.43 -11.84 0.82
CA VAL A 54 -6.48 -12.63 1.47
C VAL A 54 -6.03 -14.06 1.71
N TYR A 55 -6.75 -14.78 2.56
CA TYR A 55 -6.52 -16.22 2.74
C TYR A 55 -6.76 -16.98 1.45
N GLY A 56 -5.84 -17.89 1.10
CA GLY A 56 -5.96 -18.73 -0.09
C GLY A 56 -7.26 -19.51 -0.14
N ALA A 57 -7.77 -19.97 1.00
CA ALA A 57 -9.07 -20.64 1.09
C ALA A 57 -10.25 -19.73 0.68
N ILE A 58 -10.18 -18.44 0.97
CA ILE A 58 -11.17 -17.44 0.53
C ILE A 58 -11.03 -17.25 -0.98
N PHE A 59 -9.82 -16.97 -1.45
CA PHE A 59 -9.55 -16.74 -2.86
C PHE A 59 -10.03 -17.90 -3.76
N ASN A 60 -9.73 -19.13 -3.39
CA ASN A 60 -10.12 -20.33 -4.11
C ASN A 60 -11.65 -20.58 -4.14
N GLY A 61 -12.40 -19.94 -3.27
CA GLY A 61 -13.86 -20.00 -3.22
C GLY A 61 -14.55 -18.89 -4.00
N LEU A 62 -13.81 -17.93 -4.57
CA LEU A 62 -14.39 -16.79 -5.27
C LEU A 62 -15.00 -17.19 -6.60
N VAL A 63 -16.06 -16.48 -6.99
CA VAL A 63 -16.74 -16.66 -8.27
C VAL A 63 -16.47 -15.44 -9.15
N GLY A 64 -16.07 -15.69 -10.40
CA GLY A 64 -15.86 -14.63 -11.38
C GLY A 64 -14.43 -14.08 -11.44
N VAL A 65 -13.56 -14.41 -10.51
CA VAL A 65 -12.14 -14.10 -10.61
C VAL A 65 -11.50 -15.04 -11.63
N LYS A 66 -10.81 -14.46 -12.60
CA LYS A 66 -10.02 -15.20 -13.58
C LYS A 66 -8.74 -14.40 -13.83
N ILE A 67 -7.66 -14.83 -13.21
CA ILE A 67 -6.36 -14.20 -13.41
C ILE A 67 -5.98 -14.25 -14.88
N THR A 68 -5.74 -13.12 -15.48
CA THR A 68 -5.45 -12.93 -16.90
C THR A 68 -4.03 -12.45 -17.14
N GLU A 69 -3.51 -11.66 -16.21
CA GLU A 69 -2.12 -11.21 -16.24
C GLU A 69 -1.19 -12.29 -15.70
N PRO A 70 0.08 -12.32 -16.14
CA PRO A 70 1.09 -13.18 -15.54
C PRO A 70 1.25 -12.89 -14.05
N ASP A 71 1.12 -13.92 -13.22
CA ASP A 71 1.34 -13.76 -11.77
C ASP A 71 2.83 -13.56 -11.47
N LEU A 72 3.24 -12.29 -11.38
CA LEU A 72 4.61 -11.90 -11.07
C LEU A 72 5.01 -12.29 -9.62
N TYR A 73 4.03 -12.52 -8.78
CA TYR A 73 4.21 -12.87 -7.36
C TYR A 73 4.09 -14.38 -7.10
N ALA A 74 3.96 -15.21 -8.12
CA ALA A 74 3.82 -16.67 -8.00
C ALA A 74 4.83 -17.31 -7.01
N PRO A 75 6.12 -16.92 -6.97
CA PRO A 75 7.08 -17.47 -6.01
C PRO A 75 6.78 -17.13 -4.53
N PHE A 76 5.93 -16.15 -4.29
CA PHE A 76 5.60 -15.64 -2.95
C PHE A 76 4.18 -15.99 -2.52
N GLN A 77 3.40 -16.63 -3.39
CA GLN A 77 2.07 -17.13 -3.04
C GLN A 77 2.19 -18.35 -2.10
N SER A 78 1.19 -18.54 -1.26
CA SER A 78 1.11 -19.70 -0.37
C SER A 78 -0.33 -20.22 -0.25
N ASP A 79 -0.48 -21.43 0.26
CA ASP A 79 -1.82 -21.97 0.56
C ASP A 79 -2.57 -21.18 1.64
N LEU A 80 -1.82 -20.39 2.43
CA LEU A 80 -2.39 -19.59 3.52
C LEU A 80 -2.83 -18.22 3.03
N VAL A 81 -2.03 -17.56 2.16
CA VAL A 81 -2.29 -16.18 1.77
C VAL A 81 -1.82 -15.92 0.34
N VAL A 82 -2.62 -15.17 -0.41
CA VAL A 82 -2.37 -14.81 -1.81
C VAL A 82 -2.63 -13.33 -2.05
N TYR A 83 -1.93 -12.77 -3.04
CA TYR A 83 -2.14 -11.45 -3.61
C TYR A 83 -1.88 -11.49 -5.10
N HIS A 84 -2.72 -10.86 -5.91
CA HIS A 84 -2.53 -10.76 -7.36
C HIS A 84 -2.73 -9.32 -7.82
N ASP A 85 -1.85 -8.84 -8.68
CA ASP A 85 -2.09 -7.60 -9.43
C ASP A 85 -2.77 -7.95 -10.76
N ASP A 86 -4.09 -8.14 -10.71
CA ASP A 86 -4.90 -8.50 -11.86
C ASP A 86 -6.24 -7.77 -11.83
N VAL A 87 -6.63 -7.26 -12.98
CA VAL A 87 -7.86 -6.49 -13.15
C VAL A 87 -9.13 -7.28 -12.82
N SER A 88 -9.09 -8.61 -12.88
CA SER A 88 -10.24 -9.46 -12.49
C SER A 88 -10.31 -9.74 -10.99
N ASP A 89 -9.23 -9.48 -10.25
CA ASP A 89 -9.17 -9.78 -8.83
C ASP A 89 -9.77 -8.65 -7.98
N TYR A 90 -11.07 -8.74 -7.78
CA TYR A 90 -11.80 -7.83 -6.89
C TYR A 90 -11.58 -8.11 -5.40
N SER A 91 -10.84 -9.16 -5.07
CA SER A 91 -10.64 -9.60 -3.67
C SER A 91 -9.33 -9.11 -3.08
N THR A 92 -8.28 -8.99 -3.89
CA THR A 92 -6.97 -8.53 -3.39
C THR A 92 -6.52 -7.22 -4.04
N ASN A 93 -7.10 -6.86 -5.20
CA ASN A 93 -6.61 -5.76 -6.03
C ASN A 93 -7.67 -4.68 -6.31
N GLU A 94 -8.73 -4.59 -5.52
CA GLU A 94 -9.71 -3.52 -5.65
C GLU A 94 -9.34 -2.32 -4.76
N PRO A 95 -9.09 -1.12 -5.33
CA PRO A 95 -8.94 0.09 -4.54
C PRO A 95 -10.30 0.51 -3.97
N THR A 96 -10.45 0.44 -2.66
CA THR A 96 -11.69 0.80 -1.98
C THR A 96 -11.66 2.23 -1.45
N MET A 97 -12.82 2.87 -1.42
CA MET A 97 -12.95 4.27 -1.00
C MET A 97 -12.69 4.43 0.50
N ASP A 98 -13.17 3.52 1.31
CA ASP A 98 -12.98 3.52 2.77
C ASP A 98 -11.55 3.20 3.17
N GLY A 99 -10.90 2.22 2.52
CA GLY A 99 -9.49 1.92 2.70
C GLY A 99 -8.61 3.12 2.34
N THR A 100 -8.85 3.75 1.20
CA THR A 100 -8.11 4.93 0.74
C THR A 100 -8.30 6.14 1.66
N ALA A 101 -9.51 6.38 2.16
CA ALA A 101 -9.79 7.44 3.11
C ALA A 101 -9.06 7.20 4.45
N SER A 102 -9.07 5.97 4.95
CA SER A 102 -8.35 5.56 6.16
C SER A 102 -6.83 5.74 6.01
N LEU A 103 -6.28 5.37 4.86
CA LEU A 103 -4.87 5.59 4.53
C LEU A 103 -4.52 7.07 4.54
N THR A 104 -5.34 7.91 3.93
CA THR A 104 -5.12 9.36 3.88
C THR A 104 -5.07 9.97 5.28
N TYR A 105 -6.00 9.58 6.15
CA TYR A 105 -6.00 10.00 7.55
C TYR A 105 -4.74 9.54 8.28
N TYR A 106 -4.38 8.28 8.15
CA TYR A 106 -3.21 7.67 8.77
C TYR A 106 -1.91 8.36 8.37
N LEU A 107 -1.67 8.55 7.07
CA LEU A 107 -0.46 9.19 6.57
C LEU A 107 -0.38 10.67 6.98
N SER A 108 -1.51 11.37 7.02
CA SER A 108 -1.58 12.76 7.48
C SER A 108 -1.22 12.89 8.96
N ALA A 109 -1.68 11.97 9.81
CA ALA A 109 -1.32 11.92 11.22
C ALA A 109 0.18 11.68 11.41
N MET A 110 0.75 10.70 10.70
CA MET A 110 2.19 10.42 10.75
C MET A 110 3.04 11.61 10.28
N GLN A 111 2.59 12.32 9.24
CA GLN A 111 3.27 13.52 8.75
C GLN A 111 3.30 14.61 9.82
N LYS A 112 2.18 14.83 10.50
CA LYS A 112 2.07 15.81 11.60
C LYS A 112 3.05 15.47 12.72
N ASP A 113 3.06 14.22 13.18
CA ASP A 113 3.94 13.77 14.25
C ASP A 113 5.43 13.91 13.85
N GLY A 114 5.77 13.58 12.61
CA GLY A 114 7.12 13.75 12.06
C GLY A 114 7.56 15.22 12.05
N MET A 115 6.66 16.15 11.70
CA MET A 115 6.93 17.59 11.73
C MET A 115 7.13 18.11 13.16
N GLU A 116 6.36 17.63 14.11
CA GLU A 116 6.49 18.02 15.52
C GLU A 116 7.82 17.55 16.12
N LEU A 117 8.20 16.29 15.84
CA LEU A 117 9.50 15.73 16.23
C LEU A 117 10.67 16.51 15.62
N SER A 118 10.58 16.89 14.35
CA SER A 118 11.61 17.69 13.67
C SER A 118 11.80 19.07 14.33
N LYS A 119 10.71 19.76 14.68
CA LYS A 119 10.75 21.05 15.39
C LYS A 119 11.41 20.90 16.75
N HIS A 120 11.06 19.86 17.50
CA HIS A 120 11.63 19.60 18.82
C HIS A 120 13.13 19.33 18.76
N ASN A 121 13.59 18.53 17.81
CA ASN A 121 15.00 18.23 17.60
C ASN A 121 15.80 19.47 17.18
N THR A 122 15.24 20.33 16.34
CA THR A 122 15.87 21.59 15.94
C THR A 122 16.06 22.52 17.14
N SER A 123 15.04 22.68 17.99
CA SER A 123 15.11 23.48 19.20
C SER A 123 16.17 22.98 20.18
N ARG A 124 16.23 21.66 20.38
CA ARG A 124 17.23 21.02 21.24
C ARG A 124 18.67 21.22 20.76
N ASN A 125 18.90 21.13 19.45
CA ASN A 125 20.21 21.37 18.85
C ASN A 125 20.67 22.82 19.01
N ILE A 126 19.76 23.79 18.96
CA ILE A 126 20.06 25.21 19.18
C ILE A 126 20.44 25.46 20.66
N GLU A 127 19.74 24.84 21.59
CA GLU A 127 20.07 24.94 23.02
C GLU A 127 21.46 24.38 23.35
N VAL A 128 21.80 23.21 22.79
CA VAL A 128 23.12 22.60 22.98
C VAL A 128 24.22 23.45 22.37
N ALA A 129 24.01 24.02 21.18
CA ALA A 129 24.98 24.91 20.54
C ALA A 129 25.18 26.22 21.33
N GLY A 130 24.13 26.75 21.98
CA GLY A 130 24.22 27.94 22.84
C GLY A 130 24.93 27.73 24.20
N GLN A 131 25.15 26.46 24.59
CA GLN A 131 25.87 26.13 25.84
C GLN A 131 27.38 25.92 25.66
N ILE A 132 27.87 25.99 24.44
CA ILE A 132 29.30 25.73 24.07
C ILE A 132 30.08 27.08 23.87
N VAL A 133 29.48 28.23 24.18
CA VAL A 133 30.11 29.57 24.07
C VAL A 133 30.51 30.07 25.47
#